data_486ea99df1577c434a6ffa2abfd50d48
#
_entry.id   486ea99df1577c434a6ffa2abfd50d48
#
_cell.length_a   1.000
_cell.length_b   1.000
_cell.length_c   1.000
_cell.angle_alpha   90.00
_cell.angle_beta   90.00
_cell.angle_gamma   90.00
#
_symmetry.space_group_name_H-M   'P 1'
#
loop_
_entity.id
_entity.type
_entity.pdbx_description
1 polymer ?
#
loop_
_entity_poly.entity_id
_entity_poly.type
_entity_poly.pdbx_seq_one_letter_code
_entity_poly.pdbx_strand_id
1 'polypeptide(L)'
;ISQKAELNITSSNSTDELNVTAEADAIKSTGDLSISGPGTVNTTSTASDGIEAKGNLSITGSGTVNATGGTEGIQSKGKTTIDSSGTVIAKGGEGYGIAAGSDLIIKGGGKVEASSIGEAAIWADDGINISGGSQVEASSRETLAVDTDGSLTVADASLNASGVEYGVYGYKGIALDHATVTVRTSGGGGQAIALFTDGDDIVIKNGSIVDAFAEGEFSAAISTRNHQSNIAGG
;
A
#
# COMPACT_ATOMS: atom_id res chain seq x y z
N ILE A 1 28.48 19.76 -0.91
CA ILE A 1 27.70 19.40 0.29
C ILE A 1 26.27 19.26 -0.19
N SER A 2 25.84 18.03 -0.46
CA SER A 2 24.44 17.75 -0.76
C SER A 2 23.68 17.82 0.58
N GLN A 3 23.05 18.94 0.87
CA GLN A 3 22.06 18.99 1.93
C GLN A 3 20.85 18.22 1.44
N LYS A 4 20.40 17.22 2.22
CA LYS A 4 19.08 16.63 2.06
C LYS A 4 18.07 17.76 2.22
N ALA A 5 17.45 18.19 1.15
CA ALA A 5 16.39 19.17 1.19
C ALA A 5 15.11 18.46 1.63
N GLU A 6 14.57 18.85 2.76
CA GLU A 6 13.23 18.47 3.19
C GLU A 6 12.21 19.34 2.46
N LEU A 7 11.13 18.72 1.96
CA LEU A 7 10.01 19.43 1.34
C LEU A 7 8.77 19.28 2.22
N ASN A 8 8.19 20.41 2.61
CA ASN A 8 6.94 20.43 3.37
C ASN A 8 5.84 21.10 2.56
N ILE A 9 4.74 20.35 2.35
CA ILE A 9 3.52 20.85 1.72
C ILE A 9 2.44 20.84 2.79
N THR A 10 1.92 22.04 3.12
CA THR A 10 0.92 22.19 4.19
C THR A 10 -0.24 23.03 3.71
N SER A 11 -1.45 22.53 3.89
CA SER A 11 -2.69 23.30 3.73
C SER A 11 -3.26 23.68 5.07
N SER A 12 -3.94 24.81 5.15
CA SER A 12 -4.58 25.33 6.37
C SER A 12 -6.09 25.25 6.33
N ASN A 13 -6.66 25.12 5.13
CA ASN A 13 -8.10 25.01 4.90
C ASN A 13 -8.46 23.83 4.01
N SER A 14 -9.65 23.31 4.17
CA SER A 14 -10.17 22.21 3.32
C SER A 14 -10.42 22.62 1.86
N THR A 15 -10.47 23.91 1.59
CA THR A 15 -10.60 24.47 0.23
C THR A 15 -9.26 24.74 -0.45
N ASP A 16 -8.14 24.58 0.27
CA ASP A 16 -6.81 24.72 -0.33
C ASP A 16 -6.56 23.58 -1.31
N GLU A 17 -6.06 23.89 -2.48
CA GLU A 17 -5.83 22.91 -3.54
C GLU A 17 -4.48 23.15 -4.22
N LEU A 18 -3.68 22.11 -4.33
CA LEU A 18 -2.43 22.08 -5.10
C LEU A 18 -2.59 21.09 -6.26
N ASN A 19 -2.51 21.60 -7.49
CA ASN A 19 -2.54 20.80 -8.71
C ASN A 19 -1.17 20.84 -9.40
N VAL A 20 -0.54 19.69 -9.59
CA VAL A 20 0.77 19.58 -10.26
C VAL A 20 0.70 18.52 -11.34
N THR A 21 1.07 18.93 -12.56
CA THR A 21 1.20 18.00 -13.70
C THR A 21 2.58 18.16 -14.32
N ALA A 22 3.26 17.05 -14.56
CA ALA A 22 4.58 17.02 -15.15
C ALA A 22 4.77 15.80 -16.08
N GLU A 23 5.78 15.83 -16.92
CA GLU A 23 6.24 14.65 -17.65
C GLU A 23 7.13 13.77 -16.77
N ALA A 24 8.05 14.39 -16.01
CA ALA A 24 8.84 13.75 -14.96
C ALA A 24 8.04 13.71 -13.63
N ASP A 25 8.71 13.50 -12.48
CA ASP A 25 8.04 13.46 -11.18
C ASP A 25 7.23 14.75 -10.94
N ALA A 26 5.97 14.62 -10.60
CA ALA A 26 5.13 15.80 -10.39
C ALA A 26 5.52 16.52 -9.08
N ILE A 27 5.76 15.77 -7.99
CA ILE A 27 6.37 16.27 -6.77
C ILE A 27 7.58 15.42 -6.45
N LYS A 28 8.75 16.07 -6.27
CA LYS A 28 10.00 15.41 -5.92
C LYS A 28 10.71 16.07 -4.76
N SER A 29 11.09 15.29 -3.75
CA SER A 29 12.02 15.69 -2.69
C SER A 29 13.33 14.90 -2.78
N THR A 30 14.47 15.57 -2.67
CA THR A 30 15.79 14.92 -2.58
C THR A 30 16.12 14.42 -1.18
N GLY A 31 15.28 14.70 -0.21
CA GLY A 31 15.30 14.22 1.15
C GLY A 31 13.91 13.73 1.57
N ASP A 32 13.54 14.05 2.80
CA ASP A 32 12.23 13.73 3.33
C ASP A 32 11.13 14.61 2.70
N LEU A 33 9.92 14.09 2.62
CA LEU A 33 8.74 14.80 2.14
C LEU A 33 7.61 14.69 3.16
N SER A 34 7.02 15.82 3.49
CA SER A 34 5.81 15.86 4.33
C SER A 34 4.66 16.55 3.59
N ILE A 35 3.49 15.92 3.61
CA ILE A 35 2.23 16.47 3.10
C ILE A 35 1.24 16.47 4.26
N SER A 36 0.67 17.64 4.60
CA SER A 36 -0.20 17.75 5.76
C SER A 36 -1.32 18.76 5.59
N GLY A 37 -2.35 18.60 6.42
CA GLY A 37 -3.49 19.54 6.49
C GLY A 37 -4.79 18.98 5.89
N PRO A 38 -5.83 19.82 5.84
CA PRO A 38 -7.17 19.41 5.41
C PRO A 38 -7.46 19.61 3.90
N GLY A 39 -6.53 20.21 3.15
CA GLY A 39 -6.74 20.53 1.73
C GLY A 39 -6.50 19.34 0.79
N THR A 40 -6.47 19.63 -0.51
CA THR A 40 -6.30 18.62 -1.57
C THR A 40 -4.97 18.82 -2.29
N VAL A 41 -4.23 17.73 -2.48
CA VAL A 41 -3.02 17.67 -3.33
C VAL A 41 -3.28 16.70 -4.48
N ASN A 42 -3.28 17.21 -5.70
CA ASN A 42 -3.44 16.44 -6.93
C ASN A 42 -2.12 16.44 -7.70
N THR A 43 -1.56 15.28 -7.97
CA THR A 43 -0.35 15.13 -8.76
C THR A 43 -0.59 14.19 -9.92
N THR A 44 -0.04 14.54 -11.09
CA THR A 44 -0.06 13.68 -12.26
C THR A 44 1.31 13.75 -12.95
N SER A 45 1.96 12.62 -13.05
CA SER A 45 3.12 12.44 -13.92
C SER A 45 2.77 11.52 -15.08
N THR A 46 3.23 11.83 -16.28
CA THR A 46 2.96 10.99 -17.46
C THR A 46 4.02 9.94 -17.73
N ALA A 47 5.25 10.11 -17.22
CA ALA A 47 6.36 9.20 -17.50
C ALA A 47 7.18 8.79 -16.27
N SER A 48 6.89 9.36 -15.09
CA SER A 48 7.60 9.07 -13.84
C SER A 48 6.62 9.01 -12.68
N ASP A 49 7.05 9.38 -11.46
CA ASP A 49 6.24 9.24 -10.25
C ASP A 49 5.29 10.43 -10.03
N GLY A 50 4.10 10.17 -9.55
CA GLY A 50 3.21 11.21 -9.08
C GLY A 50 3.83 11.97 -7.90
N ILE A 51 4.37 11.26 -6.92
CA ILE A 51 5.08 11.79 -5.76
C ILE A 51 6.33 10.94 -5.50
N GLU A 52 7.52 11.56 -5.46
CA GLU A 52 8.77 10.91 -5.08
C GLU A 52 9.44 11.58 -3.87
N ALA A 53 9.79 10.79 -2.85
CA ALA A 53 10.69 11.18 -1.77
C ALA A 53 11.97 10.32 -1.80
N LYS A 54 13.14 10.95 -1.92
CA LYS A 54 14.42 10.20 -1.80
C LYS A 54 14.77 9.84 -0.35
N GLY A 55 14.06 10.38 0.62
CA GLY A 55 14.08 10.02 2.03
C GLY A 55 12.77 9.37 2.46
N ASN A 56 12.30 9.73 3.66
CA ASN A 56 11.02 9.30 4.18
C ASN A 56 9.86 10.13 3.62
N LEU A 57 8.69 9.53 3.55
CA LEU A 57 7.45 10.22 3.20
C LEU A 57 6.48 10.19 4.38
N SER A 58 5.88 11.34 4.69
CA SER A 58 4.82 11.46 5.69
C SER A 58 3.60 12.15 5.09
N ILE A 59 2.44 11.50 5.17
CA ILE A 59 1.14 12.08 4.78
C ILE A 59 0.27 12.10 6.03
N THR A 60 -0.18 13.30 6.45
CA THR A 60 -0.93 13.49 7.69
C THR A 60 -2.10 14.45 7.50
N GLY A 61 -3.06 14.39 8.43
CA GLY A 61 -4.21 15.30 8.43
C GLY A 61 -5.49 14.67 7.91
N SER A 62 -6.45 15.49 7.52
CA SER A 62 -7.79 15.07 7.07
C SER A 62 -8.05 15.35 5.59
N GLY A 63 -7.04 15.83 4.86
CA GLY A 63 -7.15 16.20 3.46
C GLY A 63 -7.14 15.01 2.49
N THR A 64 -7.10 15.34 1.21
CA THR A 64 -7.03 14.36 0.13
C THR A 64 -5.69 14.47 -0.61
N VAL A 65 -5.05 13.33 -0.85
CA VAL A 65 -3.86 13.23 -1.71
C VAL A 65 -4.18 12.29 -2.86
N ASN A 66 -4.20 12.82 -4.08
CA ASN A 66 -4.37 12.06 -5.31
C ASN A 66 -3.04 12.07 -6.09
N ALA A 67 -2.40 10.93 -6.20
CA ALA A 67 -1.13 10.78 -6.89
C ALA A 67 -1.24 9.79 -8.04
N THR A 68 -0.99 10.24 -9.25
CA THR A 68 -0.96 9.40 -10.45
C THR A 68 0.40 9.49 -11.10
N GLY A 69 1.06 8.37 -11.31
CA GLY A 69 2.34 8.27 -12.00
C GLY A 69 2.27 7.38 -13.24
N GLY A 70 3.11 7.66 -14.22
CA GLY A 70 3.38 6.75 -15.33
C GLY A 70 4.14 5.52 -14.84
N THR A 71 4.99 5.69 -13.84
CA THR A 71 5.62 4.61 -13.05
C THR A 71 4.89 4.43 -11.73
N GLU A 72 5.36 5.01 -10.63
CA GLU A 72 4.72 4.89 -9.33
C GLU A 72 3.72 6.02 -9.06
N GLY A 73 2.61 5.71 -8.39
CA GLY A 73 1.73 6.76 -7.86
C GLY A 73 2.44 7.54 -6.76
N ILE A 74 2.94 6.83 -5.76
CA ILE A 74 3.70 7.35 -4.61
C ILE A 74 4.93 6.48 -4.39
N GLN A 75 6.13 7.09 -4.34
CA GLN A 75 7.38 6.40 -4.04
C GLN A 75 8.13 7.11 -2.89
N SER A 76 8.64 6.33 -1.94
CA SER A 76 9.71 6.75 -1.05
C SER A 76 10.89 5.78 -1.10
N LYS A 77 12.12 6.28 -0.96
CA LYS A 77 13.30 5.42 -0.81
C LYS A 77 13.57 5.03 0.65
N GLY A 78 12.87 5.63 1.57
CA GLY A 78 12.85 5.31 2.98
C GLY A 78 11.46 4.82 3.41
N LYS A 79 11.12 5.13 4.65
CA LYS A 79 9.84 4.78 5.26
C LYS A 79 8.71 5.67 4.75
N THR A 80 7.57 5.06 4.44
CA THR A 80 6.31 5.80 4.20
C THR A 80 5.39 5.68 5.40
N THR A 81 4.90 6.83 5.89
CA THR A 81 3.88 6.89 6.94
C THR A 81 2.66 7.65 6.43
N ILE A 82 1.50 7.00 6.40
CA ILE A 82 0.20 7.60 6.15
C ILE A 82 -0.57 7.57 7.47
N ASP A 83 -0.55 8.67 8.20
CA ASP A 83 -1.27 8.89 9.47
C ASP A 83 -2.37 9.92 9.22
N SER A 84 -3.39 9.50 8.50
CA SER A 84 -4.42 10.38 7.96
C SER A 84 -5.82 9.88 8.29
N SER A 85 -6.71 10.81 8.60
CA SER A 85 -8.16 10.57 8.65
C SER A 85 -8.86 10.91 7.33
N GLY A 86 -8.12 11.43 6.34
CA GLY A 86 -8.61 11.76 5.01
C GLY A 86 -8.46 10.61 4.00
N THR A 87 -8.24 10.96 2.74
CA THR A 87 -8.14 9.99 1.64
C THR A 87 -6.79 10.10 0.93
N VAL A 88 -6.14 8.98 0.69
CA VAL A 88 -4.94 8.88 -0.15
C VAL A 88 -5.23 7.94 -1.32
N ILE A 89 -5.13 8.45 -2.54
CA ILE A 89 -5.30 7.68 -3.77
C ILE A 89 -3.98 7.69 -4.52
N ALA A 90 -3.40 6.50 -4.73
CA ALA A 90 -2.13 6.31 -5.42
C ALA A 90 -2.30 5.37 -6.61
N LYS A 91 -2.01 5.86 -7.81
CA LYS A 91 -2.15 5.10 -9.05
C LYS A 91 -0.81 5.02 -9.77
N GLY A 92 -0.25 3.84 -9.84
CA GLY A 92 0.91 3.52 -10.67
C GLY A 92 0.49 3.03 -12.06
N GLY A 93 1.29 3.35 -13.05
CA GLY A 93 1.19 2.79 -14.39
C GLY A 93 1.97 1.50 -14.50
N GLU A 94 3.23 1.58 -14.93
CA GLU A 94 4.10 0.41 -15.07
C GLU A 94 4.67 -0.08 -13.74
N GLY A 95 4.81 0.81 -12.74
CA GLY A 95 5.30 0.52 -11.39
C GLY A 95 4.18 0.35 -10.36
N TYR A 96 4.49 0.65 -9.10
CA TYR A 96 3.61 0.45 -7.95
C TYR A 96 2.58 1.57 -7.79
N GLY A 97 1.45 1.26 -7.17
CA GLY A 97 0.58 2.31 -6.63
C GLY A 97 1.28 3.07 -5.50
N ILE A 98 1.73 2.35 -4.47
CA ILE A 98 2.56 2.86 -3.37
C ILE A 98 3.80 1.97 -3.23
N ALA A 99 5.00 2.58 -3.28
CA ALA A 99 6.27 1.91 -3.03
C ALA A 99 7.01 2.55 -1.84
N ALA A 100 7.37 1.74 -0.84
CA ALA A 100 8.19 2.15 0.29
C ALA A 100 9.50 1.35 0.32
N GLY A 101 10.64 2.02 0.22
CA GLY A 101 11.97 1.39 0.29
C GLY A 101 12.39 0.98 1.71
N SER A 102 11.47 0.98 2.65
CA SER A 102 11.57 0.45 4.01
C SER A 102 10.16 0.08 4.48
N ASP A 103 9.76 0.43 5.70
CA ASP A 103 8.41 0.17 6.20
C ASP A 103 7.33 1.05 5.53
N LEU A 104 6.15 0.48 5.33
CA LEU A 104 4.91 1.22 5.08
C LEU A 104 4.00 1.14 6.31
N ILE A 105 3.66 2.29 6.89
CA ILE A 105 2.73 2.40 8.01
C ILE A 105 1.49 3.18 7.56
N ILE A 106 0.32 2.55 7.66
CA ILE A 106 -0.98 3.16 7.36
C ILE A 106 -1.81 3.15 8.64
N LYS A 107 -2.21 4.32 9.11
CA LYS A 107 -3.02 4.50 10.33
C LYS A 107 -3.79 5.82 10.30
N GLY A 108 -4.57 6.13 11.34
CA GLY A 108 -5.31 7.39 11.45
C GLY A 108 -6.77 7.30 11.01
N GLY A 109 -7.25 6.12 10.61
CA GLY A 109 -8.66 5.85 10.34
C GLY A 109 -9.17 6.32 8.97
N GLY A 110 -8.30 6.85 8.13
CA GLY A 110 -8.66 7.29 6.78
C GLY A 110 -8.69 6.15 5.75
N LYS A 111 -8.96 6.54 4.50
CA LYS A 111 -9.01 5.63 3.36
C LYS A 111 -7.73 5.72 2.53
N VAL A 112 -7.17 4.56 2.15
CA VAL A 112 -6.05 4.46 1.21
C VAL A 112 -6.48 3.57 0.05
N GLU A 113 -6.43 4.11 -1.16
CA GLU A 113 -6.66 3.38 -2.41
C GLU A 113 -5.34 3.33 -3.20
N ALA A 114 -4.82 2.15 -3.41
CA ALA A 114 -3.64 1.93 -4.23
C ALA A 114 -3.97 1.06 -5.43
N SER A 115 -3.52 1.45 -6.60
CA SER A 115 -3.68 0.63 -7.80
C SER A 115 -2.45 0.66 -8.70
N SER A 116 -2.21 -0.44 -9.39
CA SER A 116 -1.15 -0.58 -10.38
C SER A 116 -1.65 -1.34 -11.61
N ILE A 117 -0.99 -1.11 -12.75
CA ILE A 117 -1.17 -1.93 -13.96
C ILE A 117 -0.10 -3.02 -14.00
N GLY A 118 1.19 -2.66 -13.90
CA GLY A 118 2.29 -3.58 -14.15
C GLY A 118 2.81 -4.33 -12.92
N GLU A 119 2.95 -3.64 -11.79
CA GLU A 119 3.53 -4.19 -10.56
C GLU A 119 2.49 -4.32 -9.43
N ALA A 120 2.92 -4.54 -8.20
CA ALA A 120 2.01 -4.60 -7.06
C ALA A 120 1.33 -3.25 -6.80
N ALA A 121 0.09 -3.27 -6.31
CA ALA A 121 -0.56 -2.01 -5.94
C ALA A 121 0.12 -1.38 -4.72
N ILE A 122 0.54 -2.18 -3.76
CA ILE A 122 1.30 -1.75 -2.58
C ILE A 122 2.54 -2.63 -2.43
N TRP A 123 3.71 -2.00 -2.31
CA TRP A 123 4.98 -2.68 -2.03
C TRP A 123 5.75 -2.00 -0.89
N ALA A 124 6.41 -2.81 -0.06
CA ALA A 124 7.35 -2.34 0.96
C ALA A 124 8.51 -3.33 1.16
N ASP A 125 9.75 -2.82 1.26
CA ASP A 125 10.95 -3.61 1.40
C ASP A 125 11.03 -4.31 2.79
N ASP A 126 10.72 -3.59 3.89
CA ASP A 126 10.84 -4.16 5.24
C ASP A 126 9.52 -4.75 5.77
N GLY A 127 8.45 -4.00 5.75
CA GLY A 127 7.15 -4.48 6.24
C GLY A 127 6.00 -3.50 6.03
N ILE A 128 4.77 -4.04 6.14
CA ILE A 128 3.54 -3.26 6.02
C ILE A 128 2.73 -3.38 7.31
N ASN A 129 2.37 -2.24 7.89
CA ASN A 129 1.50 -2.16 9.06
C ASN A 129 0.26 -1.31 8.73
N ILE A 130 -0.91 -1.92 8.79
CA ILE A 130 -2.22 -1.27 8.60
C ILE A 130 -2.96 -1.32 9.94
N SER A 131 -3.34 -0.16 10.48
CA SER A 131 -3.92 -0.09 11.83
C SER A 131 -4.84 1.11 12.04
N GLY A 132 -5.41 1.23 13.24
CA GLY A 132 -6.11 2.43 13.71
C GLY A 132 -7.39 2.77 12.96
N GLY A 133 -8.17 1.79 12.55
CA GLY A 133 -9.43 1.95 11.83
C GLY A 133 -9.27 2.27 10.34
N SER A 134 -8.06 2.23 9.80
CA SER A 134 -7.79 2.54 8.40
C SER A 134 -8.46 1.54 7.45
N GLN A 135 -8.90 2.03 6.30
CA GLN A 135 -9.50 1.24 5.23
C GLN A 135 -8.56 1.26 4.02
N VAL A 136 -8.03 0.09 3.66
CA VAL A 136 -7.08 -0.03 2.55
C VAL A 136 -7.70 -0.85 1.42
N GLU A 137 -7.70 -0.28 0.23
CA GLU A 137 -8.06 -0.93 -1.02
C GLU A 137 -6.81 -1.02 -1.91
N ALA A 138 -6.40 -2.22 -2.28
CA ALA A 138 -5.24 -2.47 -3.13
C ALA A 138 -5.65 -3.31 -4.35
N SER A 139 -5.32 -2.85 -5.55
CA SER A 139 -5.65 -3.59 -6.78
C SER A 139 -4.53 -3.55 -7.81
N SER A 140 -4.09 -4.71 -8.26
CA SER A 140 -3.18 -4.85 -9.40
C SER A 140 -3.85 -5.59 -10.55
N ARG A 141 -3.55 -5.16 -11.78
CA ARG A 141 -4.11 -5.77 -12.99
C ARG A 141 -3.29 -6.94 -13.52
N GLU A 142 -2.01 -7.00 -13.22
CA GLU A 142 -1.11 -8.01 -13.81
C GLU A 142 -0.41 -8.90 -12.77
N THR A 143 -0.24 -8.42 -11.52
CA THR A 143 0.58 -9.12 -10.53
C THR A 143 -0.12 -9.26 -9.17
N LEU A 144 0.49 -8.73 -8.11
CA LEU A 144 0.06 -8.83 -6.73
C LEU A 144 -0.69 -7.56 -6.29
N ALA A 145 -1.67 -7.69 -5.40
CA ALA A 145 -2.26 -6.49 -4.82
C ALA A 145 -1.38 -5.90 -3.71
N VAL A 146 -0.89 -6.73 -2.80
CA VAL A 146 0.00 -6.33 -1.70
C VAL A 146 1.21 -7.25 -1.65
N ASP A 147 2.40 -6.66 -1.63
CA ASP A 147 3.67 -7.37 -1.60
C ASP A 147 4.63 -6.75 -0.58
N THR A 148 5.30 -7.56 0.23
CA THR A 148 6.37 -7.11 1.12
C THR A 148 7.40 -8.20 1.38
N ASP A 149 8.69 -7.80 1.35
CA ASP A 149 9.80 -8.66 1.76
C ASP A 149 9.87 -8.84 3.30
N GLY A 150 9.11 -8.05 4.02
CA GLY A 150 8.90 -8.17 5.45
C GLY A 150 7.62 -8.92 5.83
N SER A 151 7.03 -8.50 6.95
CA SER A 151 5.74 -9.00 7.42
C SER A 151 4.61 -8.04 7.11
N LEU A 152 3.43 -8.57 6.79
CA LEU A 152 2.19 -7.79 6.79
C LEU A 152 1.49 -7.92 8.14
N THR A 153 1.16 -6.80 8.75
CA THR A 153 0.27 -6.73 9.92
C THR A 153 -0.96 -5.90 9.60
N VAL A 154 -2.15 -6.45 9.85
CA VAL A 154 -3.41 -5.70 9.82
C VAL A 154 -4.05 -5.82 11.19
N ALA A 155 -4.17 -4.70 11.91
CA ALA A 155 -4.69 -4.66 13.28
C ALA A 155 -5.73 -3.55 13.45
N ASP A 156 -6.92 -3.90 13.98
CA ASP A 156 -8.03 -2.93 14.13
C ASP A 156 -8.30 -2.14 12.84
N ALA A 157 -8.28 -2.80 11.66
CA ALA A 157 -8.35 -2.16 10.36
C ALA A 157 -8.97 -3.07 9.30
N SER A 158 -9.18 -2.55 8.08
CA SER A 158 -9.64 -3.35 6.95
C SER A 158 -8.70 -3.28 5.75
N LEU A 159 -8.55 -4.42 5.07
CA LEU A 159 -7.81 -4.58 3.83
C LEU A 159 -8.67 -5.29 2.79
N ASN A 160 -8.86 -4.66 1.64
CA ASN A 160 -9.45 -5.28 0.45
C ASN A 160 -8.38 -5.32 -0.64
N ALA A 161 -7.94 -6.52 -1.01
CA ALA A 161 -6.85 -6.75 -1.94
C ALA A 161 -7.32 -7.57 -3.15
N SER A 162 -7.02 -7.12 -4.36
CA SER A 162 -7.34 -7.81 -5.61
C SER A 162 -6.13 -7.85 -6.54
N GLY A 163 -5.61 -9.04 -6.78
CA GLY A 163 -4.45 -9.30 -7.65
C GLY A 163 -4.73 -10.40 -8.67
N VAL A 164 -3.71 -10.75 -9.45
CA VAL A 164 -3.78 -11.84 -10.43
C VAL A 164 -3.13 -13.09 -9.87
N GLU A 165 -1.84 -13.07 -9.58
CA GLU A 165 -1.10 -14.23 -9.07
C GLU A 165 -1.26 -14.38 -7.56
N TYR A 166 -1.01 -13.29 -6.82
CA TYR A 166 -1.19 -13.23 -5.37
C TYR A 166 -2.05 -12.04 -5.00
N GLY A 167 -2.97 -12.25 -4.08
CA GLY A 167 -3.71 -11.15 -3.47
C GLY A 167 -2.84 -10.41 -2.48
N VAL A 168 -2.28 -11.15 -1.52
CA VAL A 168 -1.36 -10.65 -0.49
C VAL A 168 -0.19 -11.60 -0.34
N TYR A 169 1.01 -11.06 -0.45
CA TYR A 169 2.26 -11.76 -0.18
C TYR A 169 3.04 -11.05 0.94
N GLY A 170 3.30 -11.77 2.02
CA GLY A 170 4.15 -11.30 3.11
C GLY A 170 5.30 -12.29 3.33
N TYR A 171 6.51 -11.96 2.86
CA TYR A 171 7.62 -12.91 2.88
C TYR A 171 7.91 -13.47 4.28
N LYS A 172 7.94 -12.61 5.30
CA LYS A 172 8.22 -13.00 6.71
C LYS A 172 6.95 -13.30 7.52
N GLY A 173 5.77 -13.32 6.91
CA GLY A 173 4.54 -13.71 7.58
C GLY A 173 3.40 -12.70 7.46
N ILE A 174 2.21 -13.14 7.85
CA ILE A 174 0.99 -12.32 7.84
C ILE A 174 0.32 -12.42 9.20
N ALA A 175 0.08 -11.30 9.87
CA ALA A 175 -0.63 -11.22 11.14
C ALA A 175 -1.90 -10.39 11.02
N LEU A 176 -3.05 -11.01 11.29
CA LEU A 176 -4.37 -10.39 11.26
C LEU A 176 -4.95 -10.40 12.67
N ASP A 177 -5.17 -9.21 13.26
CA ASP A 177 -5.60 -9.03 14.63
C ASP A 177 -6.81 -8.09 14.69
N HIS A 178 -7.99 -8.60 15.04
CA HIS A 178 -9.23 -7.82 14.99
C HIS A 178 -9.42 -7.09 13.65
N ALA A 179 -9.10 -7.78 12.56
CA ALA A 179 -9.04 -7.24 11.21
C ALA A 179 -10.18 -7.76 10.32
N THR A 180 -10.61 -6.97 9.34
CA THR A 180 -11.49 -7.43 8.27
C THR A 180 -10.68 -7.44 6.96
N VAL A 181 -10.45 -8.63 6.41
CA VAL A 181 -9.59 -8.81 5.24
C VAL A 181 -10.35 -9.55 4.15
N THR A 182 -10.48 -8.92 2.99
CA THR A 182 -11.03 -9.53 1.77
C THR A 182 -9.95 -9.61 0.72
N VAL A 183 -9.69 -10.80 0.21
CA VAL A 183 -8.66 -11.00 -0.82
C VAL A 183 -9.21 -11.81 -1.99
N ARG A 184 -8.96 -11.34 -3.19
CA ARG A 184 -9.37 -11.99 -4.45
C ARG A 184 -8.18 -12.11 -5.40
N THR A 185 -8.04 -13.27 -6.03
CA THR A 185 -7.10 -13.48 -7.14
C THR A 185 -7.78 -14.16 -8.31
N SER A 186 -7.41 -13.75 -9.53
CA SER A 186 -8.02 -14.27 -10.78
C SER A 186 -7.15 -15.29 -11.51
N GLY A 187 -5.90 -15.48 -11.11
CA GLY A 187 -4.99 -16.51 -11.61
C GLY A 187 -4.54 -16.38 -13.06
N GLY A 188 -5.08 -15.48 -13.84
CA GLY A 188 -4.65 -15.23 -15.22
C GLY A 188 -4.39 -16.47 -16.11
N GLY A 189 -4.90 -17.65 -15.74
CA GLY A 189 -4.62 -18.93 -16.38
C GLY A 189 -3.45 -19.72 -15.76
N GLY A 190 -2.92 -19.31 -14.60
CA GLY A 190 -1.84 -19.97 -13.88
C GLY A 190 -2.13 -20.18 -12.39
N GLN A 191 -1.11 -20.05 -11.57
CA GLN A 191 -1.22 -20.13 -10.12
C GLN A 191 -1.92 -18.89 -9.56
N ALA A 192 -2.83 -19.09 -8.59
CA ALA A 192 -3.46 -18.01 -7.85
C ALA A 192 -3.49 -18.35 -6.36
N ILE A 193 -2.96 -17.46 -5.52
CA ILE A 193 -3.01 -17.64 -4.07
C ILE A 193 -3.48 -16.34 -3.43
N ALA A 194 -4.59 -16.38 -2.69
CA ALA A 194 -5.12 -15.16 -2.12
C ALA A 194 -4.22 -14.63 -0.99
N LEU A 195 -3.92 -15.45 0.03
CA LEU A 195 -2.97 -15.11 1.10
C LEU A 195 -1.77 -16.07 1.06
N PHE A 196 -0.57 -15.52 0.91
CA PHE A 196 0.64 -16.32 0.81
C PHE A 196 1.80 -15.78 1.66
N THR A 197 2.54 -16.67 2.31
CA THR A 197 3.82 -16.38 2.97
C THR A 197 4.85 -17.46 2.66
N ASP A 198 6.11 -17.07 2.54
CA ASP A 198 7.23 -17.99 2.25
C ASP A 198 8.09 -18.29 3.50
N GLY A 199 8.16 -17.37 4.45
CA GLY A 199 9.07 -17.46 5.60
C GLY A 199 8.42 -17.88 6.92
N ASP A 200 7.34 -17.25 7.33
CA ASP A 200 6.70 -17.42 8.63
C ASP A 200 5.20 -17.75 8.51
N ASP A 201 4.51 -17.82 9.64
CA ASP A 201 3.12 -18.21 9.73
C ASP A 201 2.14 -17.13 9.24
N ILE A 202 0.94 -17.58 8.83
CA ILE A 202 -0.25 -16.74 8.75
C ILE A 202 -1.01 -16.89 10.06
N VAL A 203 -1.10 -15.81 10.84
CA VAL A 203 -1.76 -15.77 12.15
C VAL A 203 -3.04 -14.96 12.07
N ILE A 204 -4.20 -15.58 12.35
CA ILE A 204 -5.52 -14.93 12.36
C ILE A 204 -6.07 -15.06 13.77
N LYS A 205 -6.34 -13.94 14.46
CA LYS A 205 -6.74 -13.93 15.88
C LYS A 205 -7.70 -12.80 16.21
N ASN A 206 -8.22 -12.85 17.46
CA ASN A 206 -9.06 -11.81 18.09
C ASN A 206 -10.28 -11.40 17.26
N GLY A 207 -11.01 -12.38 16.70
CA GLY A 207 -12.24 -12.12 15.95
C GLY A 207 -12.01 -11.51 14.56
N SER A 208 -10.83 -11.67 13.98
CA SER A 208 -10.60 -11.26 12.59
C SER A 208 -11.50 -12.02 11.62
N ILE A 209 -12.01 -11.31 10.61
CA ILE A 209 -12.82 -11.87 9.52
C ILE A 209 -11.99 -11.88 8.26
N VAL A 210 -11.79 -13.07 7.68
CA VAL A 210 -11.01 -13.24 6.46
C VAL A 210 -11.86 -13.91 5.40
N ASP A 211 -12.06 -13.23 4.28
CA ASP A 211 -12.69 -13.75 3.07
C ASP A 211 -11.65 -13.80 1.95
N ALA A 212 -11.06 -14.98 1.75
CA ALA A 212 -10.02 -15.23 0.77
C ALA A 212 -10.53 -16.13 -0.35
N PHE A 213 -10.43 -15.66 -1.57
CA PHE A 213 -10.86 -16.39 -2.77
C PHE A 213 -9.77 -16.34 -3.84
N ALA A 214 -9.43 -17.48 -4.37
CA ALA A 214 -8.47 -17.63 -5.47
C ALA A 214 -9.10 -18.46 -6.59
N GLU A 215 -9.03 -17.96 -7.82
CA GLU A 215 -9.54 -18.61 -9.02
C GLU A 215 -8.37 -18.89 -9.98
N GLY A 216 -8.22 -20.16 -10.39
CA GLY A 216 -7.16 -20.60 -11.29
C GLY A 216 -6.97 -22.11 -11.24
N GLU A 217 -6.24 -22.67 -12.20
CA GLU A 217 -6.01 -24.13 -12.33
C GLU A 217 -5.19 -24.67 -11.13
N PHE A 218 -4.26 -23.87 -10.60
CA PHE A 218 -3.46 -24.19 -9.42
C PHE A 218 -3.67 -23.12 -8.34
N SER A 219 -4.89 -23.10 -7.75
CA SER A 219 -5.27 -22.04 -6.81
C SER A 219 -5.34 -22.52 -5.36
N ALA A 220 -4.98 -21.63 -4.43
CA ALA A 220 -5.18 -21.81 -3.00
C ALA A 220 -5.65 -20.52 -2.35
N ALA A 221 -6.68 -20.58 -1.50
CA ALA A 221 -7.12 -19.39 -0.79
C ALA A 221 -6.08 -18.93 0.25
N ILE A 222 -5.45 -19.87 0.95
CA ILE A 222 -4.40 -19.60 1.95
C ILE A 222 -3.30 -20.63 1.75
N SER A 223 -2.04 -20.18 1.66
CA SER A 223 -0.88 -21.06 1.50
C SER A 223 0.34 -20.53 2.24
N THR A 224 1.12 -21.44 2.81
CA THR A 224 2.44 -21.17 3.38
C THR A 224 3.43 -22.17 2.77
N ARG A 225 4.65 -21.75 2.42
CA ARG A 225 5.60 -22.67 1.79
C ARG A 225 6.36 -23.49 2.82
N ASN A 226 6.82 -22.92 3.92
CA ASN A 226 7.72 -23.56 4.87
C ASN A 226 7.18 -23.68 6.29
N HIS A 227 6.00 -23.17 6.59
CA HIS A 227 5.43 -23.08 7.94
C HIS A 227 3.95 -23.51 7.99
N GLN A 228 3.40 -23.60 9.18
CA GLN A 228 2.00 -23.97 9.39
C GLN A 228 1.12 -22.72 9.48
N SER A 229 -0.07 -22.79 8.92
CA SER A 229 -1.08 -21.76 9.12
C SER A 229 -1.74 -21.95 10.49
N ASN A 230 -1.55 -21.01 11.39
CA ASN A 230 -2.15 -21.00 12.71
C ASN A 230 -3.40 -20.13 12.73
N ILE A 231 -4.59 -20.75 12.72
CA ILE A 231 -5.86 -20.07 12.90
C ILE A 231 -6.26 -20.24 14.36
N ALA A 232 -6.00 -19.24 15.19
CA ALA A 232 -6.47 -19.20 16.56
C ALA A 232 -7.88 -18.61 16.57
N GLY A 233 -8.89 -19.50 16.61
CA GLY A 233 -10.26 -19.12 16.88
C GLY A 233 -10.37 -18.65 18.34
N GLY A 234 -10.78 -17.42 18.57
CA GLY A 234 -11.16 -16.90 19.87
C GLY A 234 -12.66 -16.70 19.94
#